data_5722263547f46087260b2bfbd631cc04
#
_entry.id   5722263547f46087260b2bfbd631cc04
#
_cell.length_a   1.000
_cell.length_b   1.000
_cell.length_c   1.000
_cell.angle_alpha   90.00
_cell.angle_beta   90.00
_cell.angle_gamma   90.00
#
_symmetry.space_group_name_H-M   'P 1'
#
loop_
_entity.id
_entity.type
_entity.pdbx_description
1 polymer ?
#
loop_
_entity_poly.entity_id
_entity_poly.type
_entity_poly.pdbx_seq_one_letter_code
_entity_poly.pdbx_strand_id
1 'polypeptide(L)'
;MISTSSRKAKGRRLQNKVRDLILEKFNLHPDDVRSAIMGESGEDIKLSNSARSKFPFSVECKAQEKLNIWDSLKQAEDNSNSHTPILIFKRNRSKTYVTLSLEDFLDLL
;
A
#
# COMPACT_ATOMS: atom_id res chain seq x y z
N MET A 1 -0.54 -11.91 -23.08
CA MET A 1 0.45 -11.15 -22.27
C MET A 1 -0.12 -9.78 -21.93
N ILE A 2 0.04 -9.36 -20.68
CA ILE A 2 -0.43 -8.05 -20.22
C ILE A 2 0.62 -6.99 -20.58
N SER A 3 0.19 -5.90 -21.19
CA SER A 3 1.08 -4.79 -21.54
C SER A 3 1.58 -4.06 -20.31
N THR A 4 2.70 -3.33 -20.44
CA THR A 4 3.24 -2.51 -19.36
C THR A 4 2.23 -1.46 -18.89
N SER A 5 1.48 -0.83 -19.80
CA SER A 5 0.47 0.16 -19.44
C SER A 5 -0.68 -0.46 -18.65
N SER A 6 -1.09 -1.70 -18.97
CA SER A 6 -2.10 -2.42 -18.19
C SER A 6 -1.60 -2.73 -16.77
N ARG A 7 -0.35 -3.12 -16.63
CA ARG A 7 0.26 -3.38 -15.32
C ARG A 7 0.29 -2.12 -14.47
N LYS A 8 0.70 -1.00 -15.05
CA LYS A 8 0.73 0.31 -14.37
C LYS A 8 -0.68 0.74 -13.96
N ALA A 9 -1.66 0.53 -14.84
CA ALA A 9 -3.05 0.88 -14.55
C ALA A 9 -3.60 0.06 -13.37
N LYS A 10 -3.28 -1.24 -13.30
CA LYS A 10 -3.68 -2.11 -12.18
C LYS A 10 -3.08 -1.62 -10.87
N GLY A 11 -1.81 -1.25 -10.89
CA GLY A 11 -1.12 -0.71 -9.71
C GLY A 11 -1.77 0.57 -9.22
N ARG A 12 -2.06 1.50 -10.13
CA ARG A 12 -2.74 2.75 -9.77
C ARG A 12 -4.14 2.50 -9.20
N ARG A 13 -4.89 1.58 -9.79
CA ARG A 13 -6.24 1.25 -9.29
C ARG A 13 -6.17 0.70 -7.87
N LEU A 14 -5.20 -0.15 -7.58
CA LEU A 14 -5.03 -0.67 -6.22
C LEU A 14 -4.65 0.43 -5.25
N GLN A 15 -3.68 1.28 -5.59
CA GLN A 15 -3.30 2.41 -4.75
C GLN A 15 -4.50 3.32 -4.47
N ASN A 16 -5.27 3.65 -5.51
CA ASN A 16 -6.43 4.52 -5.36
C ASN A 16 -7.51 3.88 -4.48
N LYS A 17 -7.71 2.57 -4.62
CA LYS A 17 -8.65 1.83 -3.77
C LYS A 17 -8.22 1.88 -2.30
N VAL A 18 -6.93 1.65 -2.04
CA VAL A 18 -6.39 1.68 -0.67
C VAL A 18 -6.54 3.09 -0.08
N ARG A 19 -6.19 4.13 -0.86
CA ARG A 19 -6.38 5.51 -0.44
C ARG A 19 -7.83 5.77 -0.03
N ASP A 20 -8.78 5.38 -0.87
CA ASP A 20 -10.19 5.64 -0.63
C ASP A 20 -10.70 4.89 0.60
N LEU A 21 -10.25 3.64 0.80
CA LEU A 21 -10.64 2.87 1.98
C LEU A 21 -10.11 3.49 3.28
N ILE A 22 -8.89 4.01 3.26
CA ILE A 22 -8.31 4.69 4.44
C ILE A 22 -9.09 5.98 4.73
N LEU A 23 -9.36 6.78 3.70
CA LEU A 23 -10.13 8.02 3.86
C LEU A 23 -11.50 7.74 4.47
N GLU A 24 -12.19 6.72 3.97
CA GLU A 24 -13.53 6.37 4.44
C GLU A 24 -13.49 5.81 5.86
N LYS A 25 -12.57 4.90 6.12
CA LYS A 25 -12.46 4.23 7.44
C LYS A 25 -12.28 5.21 8.57
N PHE A 26 -11.44 6.23 8.36
CA PHE A 26 -11.07 7.18 9.41
C PHE A 26 -11.73 8.55 9.25
N ASN A 27 -12.62 8.69 8.26
CA ASN A 27 -13.32 9.95 7.97
C ASN A 27 -12.34 11.12 7.83
N LEU A 28 -11.33 10.93 7.00
CA LEU A 28 -10.26 11.92 6.79
C LEU A 28 -10.59 12.84 5.62
N HIS A 29 -9.97 14.01 5.62
CA HIS A 29 -10.06 14.94 4.50
C HIS A 29 -9.29 14.36 3.30
N PRO A 30 -9.79 14.53 2.05
CA PRO A 30 -9.09 13.99 0.87
C PRO A 30 -7.63 14.41 0.74
N ASP A 31 -7.25 15.57 1.26
CA ASP A 31 -5.87 16.04 1.22
C ASP A 31 -4.94 15.29 2.17
N ASP A 32 -5.49 14.51 3.12
CA ASP A 32 -4.70 13.80 4.12
C ASP A 32 -4.09 12.51 3.59
N VAL A 33 -4.63 11.95 2.50
CA VAL A 33 -4.17 10.68 1.94
C VAL A 33 -4.16 10.76 0.43
N ARG A 34 -3.02 10.46 -0.19
CA ARG A 34 -2.94 10.41 -1.65
C ARG A 34 -2.08 9.23 -2.11
N SER A 35 -2.35 8.77 -3.31
CA SER A 35 -1.49 7.79 -3.97
C SER A 35 -0.19 8.45 -4.42
N ALA A 36 0.91 7.72 -4.33
CA ALA A 36 2.16 8.17 -4.93
C ALA A 36 2.00 8.30 -6.44
N ILE A 37 2.63 9.31 -7.01
CA ILE A 37 2.66 9.48 -8.48
C ILE A 37 3.78 8.63 -9.06
N MET A 38 3.70 8.37 -10.37
CA MET A 38 4.72 7.56 -11.05
C MET A 38 6.10 8.19 -10.88
N GLY A 39 7.07 7.37 -10.48
CA GLY A 39 8.44 7.81 -10.26
C GLY A 39 8.70 8.42 -8.89
N GLU A 40 7.68 8.62 -8.09
CA GLU A 40 7.86 9.12 -6.71
C GLU A 40 8.44 8.01 -5.85
N SER A 41 9.49 8.33 -5.08
CA SER A 41 10.15 7.36 -4.20
C SER A 41 9.39 7.19 -2.89
N GLY A 42 9.72 6.11 -2.18
CA GLY A 42 9.15 5.81 -0.87
C GLY A 42 7.87 5.00 -0.96
N GLU A 43 7.04 5.15 0.05
CA GLU A 43 5.78 4.40 0.16
C GLU A 43 4.78 4.77 -0.93
N ASP A 44 3.87 3.85 -1.23
CA ASP A 44 2.88 4.03 -2.31
C ASP A 44 1.68 4.88 -1.90
N ILE A 45 1.43 5.01 -0.60
CA ILE A 45 0.36 5.86 -0.07
C ILE A 45 1.01 6.95 0.78
N LYS A 46 0.77 8.20 0.41
CA LYS A 46 1.33 9.35 1.13
C LYS A 46 0.31 9.88 2.12
N LEU A 47 0.72 9.98 3.37
CA LEU A 47 -0.15 10.30 4.48
C LEU A 47 0.30 11.59 5.16
N SER A 48 -0.65 12.48 5.49
CA SER A 48 -0.38 13.63 6.35
C SER A 48 -0.07 13.15 7.77
N ASN A 49 0.44 14.04 8.61
CA ASN A 49 0.66 13.71 10.02
C ASN A 49 -0.64 13.30 10.72
N SER A 50 -1.74 13.97 10.40
CA SER A 50 -3.07 13.65 10.95
C SER A 50 -3.50 12.24 10.54
N ALA A 51 -3.37 11.90 9.26
CA ALA A 51 -3.71 10.56 8.77
C ALA A 51 -2.77 9.50 9.37
N ARG A 52 -1.48 9.81 9.49
CA ARG A 52 -0.50 8.90 10.05
C ARG A 52 -0.80 8.54 11.50
N SER A 53 -1.38 9.45 12.26
CA SER A 53 -1.79 9.16 13.64
C SER A 53 -2.93 8.14 13.72
N LYS A 54 -3.74 8.06 12.68
CA LYS A 54 -4.85 7.09 12.60
C LYS A 54 -4.43 5.80 11.92
N PHE A 55 -3.50 5.89 10.95
CA PHE A 55 -3.06 4.78 10.14
C PHE A 55 -1.52 4.79 10.09
N PRO A 56 -0.85 4.25 11.13
CA PRO A 56 0.60 4.40 11.30
C PRO A 56 1.41 3.38 10.49
N PHE A 57 1.05 3.17 9.24
CA PHE A 57 1.68 2.16 8.38
C PHE A 57 2.29 2.80 7.14
N SER A 58 3.34 2.16 6.64
CA SER A 58 3.92 2.45 5.34
C SER A 58 3.44 1.39 4.36
N VAL A 59 2.76 1.81 3.30
CA VAL A 59 2.07 0.90 2.39
C VAL A 59 2.86 0.69 1.11
N GLU A 60 3.07 -0.58 0.75
CA GLU A 60 3.51 -1.01 -0.57
C GLU A 60 2.36 -1.75 -1.24
N CYS A 61 2.01 -1.38 -2.47
CA CYS A 61 0.90 -1.99 -3.21
C CYS A 61 1.43 -2.79 -4.39
N LYS A 62 0.92 -4.02 -4.57
CA LYS A 62 1.27 -4.88 -5.70
C LYS A 62 0.02 -5.54 -6.28
N ALA A 63 -0.28 -5.24 -7.54
CA ALA A 63 -1.39 -5.85 -8.27
C ALA A 63 -0.81 -6.65 -9.43
N GLN A 64 -0.44 -7.89 -9.17
CA GLN A 64 0.27 -8.76 -10.11
C GLN A 64 -0.24 -10.19 -10.02
N GLU A 65 -0.28 -10.90 -11.17
CA GLU A 65 -0.71 -12.30 -11.20
C GLU A 65 0.33 -13.23 -10.56
N LYS A 66 1.61 -12.97 -10.82
CA LYS A 66 2.72 -13.74 -10.24
C LYS A 66 3.55 -12.78 -9.41
N LEU A 67 3.28 -12.77 -8.12
CA LEU A 67 3.95 -11.85 -7.21
C LEU A 67 5.04 -12.56 -6.44
N ASN A 68 6.26 -11.99 -6.45
CA ASN A 68 7.30 -12.40 -5.55
C ASN A 68 7.05 -11.71 -4.20
N ILE A 69 6.46 -12.44 -3.26
CA ILE A 69 6.10 -11.91 -1.94
C ILE A 69 7.33 -11.46 -1.17
N TRP A 70 8.42 -12.24 -1.21
CA TRP A 70 9.62 -11.93 -0.44
C TRP A 70 10.27 -10.63 -0.90
N ASP A 71 10.44 -10.46 -2.21
CA ASP A 71 10.99 -9.22 -2.77
C ASP A 71 10.07 -8.03 -2.47
N SER A 72 8.77 -8.24 -2.54
CA SER A 72 7.79 -7.18 -2.28
C SER A 72 7.80 -6.75 -0.82
N LEU A 73 7.93 -7.70 0.11
CA LEU A 73 8.06 -7.41 1.53
C LEU A 73 9.34 -6.63 1.82
N LYS A 74 10.45 -7.03 1.18
CA LYS A 74 11.71 -6.29 1.32
C LYS A 74 11.57 -4.85 0.81
N GLN A 75 10.89 -4.66 -0.31
CA GLN A 75 10.64 -3.33 -0.86
C GLN A 75 9.79 -2.49 0.11
N ALA A 76 8.75 -3.09 0.71
CA ALA A 76 7.94 -2.43 1.72
C ALA A 76 8.78 -1.98 2.90
N GLU A 77 9.66 -2.85 3.39
CA GLU A 77 10.56 -2.55 4.51
C GLU A 77 11.55 -1.45 4.14
N ASP A 78 12.16 -1.52 2.96
CA ASP A 78 13.14 -0.52 2.51
C ASP A 78 12.52 0.87 2.37
N ASN A 79 11.24 0.96 2.05
CA ASN A 79 10.53 2.22 1.84
C ASN A 79 9.80 2.73 3.09
N SER A 80 9.86 2.00 4.20
CA SER A 80 9.01 2.29 5.36
C SER A 80 9.52 3.38 6.29
N ASN A 81 10.80 3.71 6.21
CA ASN A 81 11.46 4.62 7.17
C ASN A 81 11.22 4.11 8.59
N SER A 82 10.59 4.91 9.47
CA SER A 82 10.32 4.52 10.85
C SER A 82 8.90 3.97 11.07
N HIS A 83 8.13 3.80 10.00
CA HIS A 83 6.74 3.31 10.11
C HIS A 83 6.67 1.82 9.86
N THR A 84 5.60 1.19 10.36
CA THR A 84 5.38 -0.25 10.16
C THR A 84 5.08 -0.55 8.70
N PRO A 85 5.92 -1.35 8.02
CA PRO A 85 5.68 -1.69 6.62
C PRO A 85 4.57 -2.73 6.47
N ILE A 86 3.68 -2.50 5.53
CA ILE A 86 2.67 -3.49 5.13
C ILE A 86 2.65 -3.60 3.61
N LEU A 87 2.45 -4.83 3.15
CA LEU A 87 2.28 -5.12 1.73
C LEU A 87 0.81 -5.40 1.48
N ILE A 88 0.18 -4.57 0.63
CA ILE A 88 -1.19 -4.76 0.19
C ILE A 88 -1.15 -5.28 -1.23
N PHE A 89 -1.76 -6.43 -1.48
CA PHE A 89 -1.60 -7.09 -2.77
C PHE A 89 -2.86 -7.82 -3.20
N LYS A 90 -2.94 -8.02 -4.50
CA LYS A 90 -3.98 -8.82 -5.13
C LYS A 90 -3.53 -9.28 -6.51
N ARG A 91 -4.23 -10.26 -7.04
CA ARG A 91 -4.18 -10.60 -8.46
C ARG A 91 -5.56 -10.38 -9.07
N ASN A 92 -5.73 -10.63 -10.39
CA ASN A 92 -7.02 -10.47 -11.03
C ASN A 92 -8.08 -11.33 -10.35
N ARG A 93 -9.25 -10.74 -10.08
CA ARG A 93 -10.41 -11.40 -9.50
C ARG A 93 -10.22 -11.90 -8.08
N SER A 94 -9.14 -11.57 -7.42
CA SER A 94 -8.93 -11.95 -6.02
C SER A 94 -9.43 -10.85 -5.09
N LYS A 95 -9.61 -11.22 -3.82
CA LYS A 95 -9.70 -10.23 -2.75
C LYS A 95 -8.37 -9.49 -2.64
N THR A 96 -8.38 -8.38 -1.96
CA THR A 96 -7.18 -7.64 -1.62
C THR A 96 -6.72 -8.06 -0.23
N TYR A 97 -5.44 -8.39 -0.11
CA TYR A 97 -4.86 -8.90 1.13
C TYR A 97 -3.80 -7.96 1.67
N VAL A 98 -3.56 -8.06 2.97
CA VAL A 98 -2.48 -7.34 3.63
C VAL A 98 -1.53 -8.34 4.28
N THR A 99 -0.22 -8.07 4.19
CA THR A 99 0.83 -8.91 4.79
C THR A 99 1.81 -8.02 5.52
N LEU A 100 2.19 -8.44 6.71
CA LEU A 100 3.20 -7.77 7.53
C LEU A 100 3.92 -8.83 8.37
N SER A 101 4.99 -8.43 9.10
CA SER A 101 5.70 -9.38 9.95
C SER A 101 4.80 -9.84 11.10
N LEU A 102 5.07 -11.04 11.61
CA LEU A 102 4.33 -11.56 12.76
C LEU A 102 4.47 -10.64 13.97
N GLU A 103 5.69 -10.14 14.22
CA GLU A 103 5.95 -9.24 15.34
C GLU A 103 5.10 -7.97 15.22
N ASP A 104 5.07 -7.36 14.04
CA ASP A 104 4.27 -6.15 13.83
C ASP A 104 2.78 -6.43 13.98
N PHE A 105 2.32 -7.58 13.48
CA PHE A 105 0.92 -7.98 13.64
C PHE A 105 0.55 -8.14 15.13
N LEU A 106 1.39 -8.80 15.91
CA LEU A 106 1.14 -9.01 17.32
C LEU A 106 1.15 -7.69 18.10
N ASP A 107 1.96 -6.73 17.69
CA ASP A 107 2.02 -5.41 18.30
C ASP A 107 0.71 -4.62 18.12
N LEU A 108 -0.13 -5.00 17.17
CA LEU A 108 -1.44 -4.37 16.96
C LEU A 108 -2.49 -4.85 17.97
N LEU A 109 -2.23 -5.96 18.65
CA LEU A 109 -3.17 -6.57 19.59
C LEU A 109 -2.87 -6.12 21.01
#